data_73af808805f5c99093beef8cce736d6c
#
_entry.id   73af808805f5c99093beef8cce736d6c
#
_cell.length_a   1.000
_cell.length_b   1.000
_cell.length_c   1.000
_cell.angle_alpha   90.00
_cell.angle_beta   90.00
_cell.angle_gamma   90.00
#
_symmetry.space_group_name_H-M   'P 1'
#
loop_
_entity.id
_entity.type
_entity.pdbx_description
1 polymer ?
#
loop_
_entity_poly.entity_id
_entity_poly.type
_entity_poly.pdbx_seq_one_letter_code
_entity_poly.pdbx_strand_id
1 'polypeptide(L)' 'MKVLIDTNIIMDVLANREGFAEPASQLFKLCEVGQVQGFVYALSIANIAYIMRKELDRSQIEEVIGKLGAIFTITDMK' A
#
# COMPACT_ATOMS: atom_id res chain seq x y z
N MET A 1 2.67 0.33 17.80
CA MET A 1 3.82 0.63 16.94
C MET A 1 3.36 1.36 15.69
N LYS A 2 4.02 2.43 15.34
CA LYS A 2 3.69 3.22 14.15
C LYS A 2 4.78 3.04 13.10
N VAL A 3 4.37 2.76 11.86
CA VAL A 3 5.30 2.51 10.76
C VAL A 3 4.89 3.33 9.55
N LEU A 4 5.83 4.01 8.92
CA LEU A 4 5.61 4.68 7.64
C LEU A 4 5.87 3.66 6.52
N ILE A 5 4.85 3.45 5.68
CA ILE A 5 4.92 2.47 4.61
C ILE A 5 5.35 3.17 3.32
N ASP A 6 6.44 2.68 2.74
CA ASP A 6 6.96 3.21 1.48
C ASP A 6 6.19 2.62 0.28
N THR A 7 6.18 3.38 -0.81
CA THR A 7 5.61 2.95 -2.08
C THR A 7 6.18 1.60 -2.52
N ASN A 8 7.48 1.37 -2.34
CA ASN A 8 8.13 0.13 -2.73
C ASN A 8 7.56 -1.09 -2.01
N ILE A 9 7.26 -0.96 -0.72
CA ILE A 9 6.68 -2.05 0.06
C ILE A 9 5.30 -2.41 -0.49
N ILE A 10 4.48 -1.40 -0.78
CA ILE A 10 3.15 -1.61 -1.34
C ILE A 10 3.24 -2.27 -2.71
N MET A 11 4.14 -1.79 -3.56
CA MET A 11 4.33 -2.34 -4.90
C MET A 11 4.83 -3.78 -4.87
N ASP A 12 5.68 -4.14 -3.90
CA ASP A 12 6.15 -5.51 -3.75
C ASP A 12 4.99 -6.47 -3.47
N VAL A 13 4.05 -6.06 -2.64
CA VAL A 13 2.85 -6.87 -2.35
C VAL A 13 1.94 -6.94 -3.58
N LEU A 14 1.65 -5.80 -4.20
CA LEU A 14 0.72 -5.73 -5.34
C LEU A 14 1.26 -6.44 -6.57
N ALA A 15 2.56 -6.35 -6.82
CA ALA A 15 3.21 -7.02 -7.94
C ALA A 15 3.59 -8.46 -7.61
N ASN A 16 3.42 -8.88 -6.37
CA ASN A 16 3.77 -10.23 -5.89
C ASN A 16 5.21 -10.59 -6.27
N ARG A 17 6.15 -9.68 -6.01
CA ARG A 17 7.55 -9.89 -6.34
C ARG A 17 8.14 -11.01 -5.51
N GLU A 18 8.76 -11.96 -6.18
CA GLU A 18 9.39 -13.10 -5.55
C GLU A 18 10.52 -12.66 -4.62
N GLY A 19 10.53 -13.21 -3.40
CA GLY A 19 11.53 -12.87 -2.40
C GLY A 19 11.22 -11.64 -1.57
N PHE A 20 10.29 -10.77 -2.02
CA PHE A 20 9.95 -9.53 -1.32
C PHE A 20 8.49 -9.46 -0.87
N ALA A 21 7.58 -10.15 -1.58
CA ALA A 21 6.15 -10.05 -1.30
C ALA A 21 5.79 -10.62 0.06
N GLU A 22 6.43 -11.71 0.49
CA GLU A 22 6.05 -12.39 1.74
C GLU A 22 6.31 -11.55 2.99
N PRO A 23 7.50 -10.95 3.21
CA PRO A 23 7.70 -10.07 4.36
C PRO A 23 6.76 -8.86 4.36
N ALA A 24 6.54 -8.26 3.18
CA ALA A 24 5.63 -7.12 3.07
C ALA A 24 4.18 -7.53 3.35
N SER A 25 3.77 -8.73 2.94
CA SER A 25 2.43 -9.25 3.21
C SER A 25 2.21 -9.48 4.70
N GLN A 26 3.22 -9.91 5.44
CA GLN A 26 3.13 -10.06 6.89
C GLN A 26 2.92 -8.70 7.56
N LEU A 27 3.63 -7.66 7.10
CA LEU A 27 3.44 -6.31 7.60
C LEU A 27 2.02 -5.81 7.35
N PHE A 28 1.48 -6.08 6.16
CA PHE A 28 0.10 -5.72 5.82
C PHE A 28 -0.89 -6.40 6.77
N LYS A 29 -0.69 -7.66 7.09
CA LYS A 29 -1.56 -8.38 8.02
C LYS A 29 -1.52 -7.78 9.41
N LEU A 30 -0.34 -7.40 9.91
CA LEU A 30 -0.21 -6.74 11.20
C LEU A 30 -0.95 -5.41 11.25
N CYS A 31 -0.90 -4.65 10.16
CA CYS A 31 -1.65 -3.40 10.05
C CYS A 31 -3.16 -3.66 9.99
N GLU A 32 -3.58 -4.68 9.27
CA GLU A 32 -4.99 -5.02 9.10
C GLU A 32 -5.64 -5.41 10.43
N VAL A 33 -4.94 -6.17 11.26
CA VAL A 33 -5.46 -6.60 12.57
C VAL A 33 -5.25 -5.57 13.67
N GLY A 34 -4.61 -4.44 13.37
CA GLY A 34 -4.46 -3.34 14.32
C GLY A 34 -3.28 -3.46 15.27
N GLN A 35 -2.40 -4.44 15.10
CA GLN A 35 -1.21 -4.58 15.93
C GLN A 35 -0.13 -3.57 15.59
N VAL A 36 -0.11 -3.11 14.33
CA VAL A 36 0.81 -2.09 13.83
C VAL A 36 -0.01 -1.01 13.15
N GLN A 37 0.26 0.24 13.45
CA GLN A 37 -0.38 1.36 12.79
C GLN A 37 0.48 1.81 11.61
N GLY A 38 0.03 1.52 10.40
CA GLY A 38 0.73 1.88 9.17
C GLY A 38 0.25 3.23 8.62
N PHE A 39 1.19 4.07 8.22
CA PHE A 39 0.91 5.36 7.61
C PHE A 39 1.46 5.39 6.19
N VAL A 40 0.70 5.95 5.26
CA VAL A 40 1.10 6.09 3.86
C VAL A 40 0.86 7.54 3.46
N TYR A 41 1.85 8.16 2.81
CA TYR A 41 1.68 9.51 2.29
C TYR A 41 0.69 9.52 1.13
N ALA A 42 -0.14 10.57 1.07
CA ALA A 42 -1.08 10.77 -0.04
C ALA A 42 -0.35 10.78 -1.38
N LEU A 43 0.85 11.36 -1.44
CA LEU A 43 1.67 11.37 -2.65
C LEU A 43 2.06 9.94 -3.07
N SER A 44 2.34 9.05 -2.12
CA SER A 44 2.65 7.65 -2.42
C SER A 44 1.45 6.95 -3.05
N ILE A 45 0.24 7.23 -2.57
CA ILE A 45 -0.99 6.68 -3.18
C ILE A 45 -1.13 7.16 -4.62
N ALA A 46 -0.89 8.44 -4.89
CA ALA A 46 -0.95 8.98 -6.25
C ALA A 46 0.10 8.32 -7.17
N ASN A 47 1.31 8.11 -6.66
CA ASN A 47 2.37 7.43 -7.41
C ASN A 47 2.00 5.98 -7.73
N ILE A 48 1.42 5.26 -6.78
CA ILE A 48 0.97 3.89 -6.97
C ILE A 48 -0.10 3.84 -8.05
N ALA A 49 -1.08 4.72 -7.99
CA ALA A 49 -2.15 4.79 -9.00
C ALA A 49 -1.56 5.07 -10.39
N TYR A 50 -0.60 5.98 -10.47
CA TYR A 50 0.06 6.30 -11.73
C TYR A 50 0.80 5.09 -12.32
N ILE A 51 1.53 4.36 -11.48
CA ILE A 51 2.28 3.17 -11.93
C ILE A 51 1.32 2.06 -12.37
N MET A 52 0.26 1.83 -11.61
CA MET A 52 -0.69 0.75 -11.89
C MET A 52 -1.54 1.00 -13.12
N ARG A 53 -1.73 2.25 -13.54
CA ARG A 53 -2.60 2.56 -14.68
C ARG A 53 -2.13 1.93 -15.99
N LYS A 54 -0.87 1.50 -16.05
CA LYS A 54 -0.32 0.84 -17.24
C LYS A 54 -0.77 -0.61 -17.35
N GLU A 55 -1.15 -1.22 -16.25
CA GLU A 55 -1.50 -2.65 -16.19
C GLU A 55 -2.94 -2.89 -15.75
N LEU A 56 -3.52 -1.96 -14.99
CA LEU A 56 -4.86 -2.09 -14.43
C LEU A 56 -5.78 -1.02 -14.97
N ASP A 57 -7.05 -1.33 -15.08
CA ASP A 57 -8.05 -0.33 -15.44
C ASP A 57 -8.40 0.54 -14.21
N ARG A 58 -9.17 1.59 -14.46
CA ARG A 58 -9.55 2.56 -13.42
C ARG A 58 -10.29 1.90 -12.26
N SER A 59 -11.18 0.98 -12.58
CA SER A 59 -11.99 0.29 -11.57
C SER A 59 -11.12 -0.52 -10.62
N GLN A 60 -10.13 -1.24 -11.17
CA GLN A 60 -9.21 -2.03 -10.39
C GLN A 60 -8.32 -1.16 -9.51
N ILE A 61 -7.86 -0.03 -10.04
CA ILE A 61 -7.02 0.92 -9.29
C ILE A 61 -7.81 1.49 -8.11
N GLU A 62 -9.06 1.90 -8.33
CA GLU A 62 -9.92 2.42 -7.27
C GLU A 62 -10.14 1.39 -6.16
N GLU A 63 -10.31 0.13 -6.52
CA GLU A 63 -10.46 -0.95 -5.55
C GLU A 63 -9.21 -1.12 -4.70
N VAL A 64 -8.02 -1.10 -5.31
CA VAL A 64 -6.76 -1.22 -4.59
C VAL A 64 -6.57 -0.05 -3.64
N ILE A 65 -6.82 1.17 -4.11
CA ILE A 65 -6.68 2.37 -3.28
C ILE A 65 -7.65 2.33 -2.10
N GLY A 66 -8.86 1.88 -2.33
CA GLY A 66 -9.85 1.71 -1.26
C GLY A 66 -9.38 0.74 -0.19
N LYS A 67 -8.77 -0.37 -0.58
CA LYS A 67 -8.21 -1.34 0.36
C LYS A 67 -7.03 -0.76 1.15
N LEU A 68 -6.15 -0.01 0.48
CA LEU A 68 -5.03 0.63 1.15
C LEU A 68 -5.52 1.64 2.19
N GLY A 69 -6.53 2.42 1.86
CA GLY A 69 -7.13 3.38 2.79
C GLY A 69 -7.82 2.72 3.98
N ALA A 70 -8.30 1.48 3.82
CA ALA A 70 -8.91 0.73 4.91
C ALA A 70 -7.86 0.14 5.86
N ILE A 71 -6.68 -0.23 5.34
CA ILE A 71 -5.62 -0.87 6.12
C ILE A 71 -4.68 0.17 6.74
N PHE A 72 -4.35 1.22 6.01
CA PHE A 72 -3.38 2.23 6.41
C PHE A 72 -4.03 3.58 6.65
N THR A 73 -3.38 4.40 7.47
CA THR A 73 -3.77 5.79 7.63
C THR A 73 -3.09 6.62 6.56
N ILE A 74 -3.88 7.31 5.74
CA ILE A 74 -3.35 8.20 4.70
C ILE A 74 -3.01 9.53 5.36
N THR A 75 -1.79 10.01 5.16
CA THR A 75 -1.32 11.26 5.74
C THR A 75 -0.72 12.16 4.67
N ASP A 76 -0.75 13.45 4.91
CA ASP A 76 -0.15 14.42 4.02
C ASP A 76 1.33 14.58 4.31
N MET A 77 2.10 14.73 3.25
CA MET A 77 3.51 15.04 3.38
C MET A 77 3.68 16.53 3.63
N LYS A 78 4.39 16.85 4.67
CA LYS A 78 4.69 18.25 5.00
C LYS A 78 6.13 18.59 4.70
#